data_402a87060cf3e5686e78d0b79f2c0f58
#
_entry.id   402a87060cf3e5686e78d0b79f2c0f58
#
_cell.length_a   1.000
_cell.length_b   1.000
_cell.length_c   1.000
_cell.angle_alpha   90.00
_cell.angle_beta   90.00
_cell.angle_gamma   90.00
#
_symmetry.space_group_name_H-M   'P 1'
#
loop_
_entity.id
_entity.type
_entity.pdbx_description
1 polymer ?
#
loop_
_entity_poly.entity_id
_entity_poly.type
_entity_poly.pdbx_seq_one_letter_code
_entity_poly.pdbx_strand_id
1 'polypeptide(L)'
;MKHYDYVLVGSGLYAGVFAWYAKKNGKTCLVVEKRDHIGGNIYCEDVEGIHVHKYGAHIFHTSNKKVWGFVNNLAEFNRYTNSPVANFKGEMYNMPFNMNTFSKMWGISTPDEAKAMIEKQKAEVRGEPCNLEEQAISLVGRELYEKLVKGYTEKQWGRDCTELPAFIIRRIPVRYTYDNNYFNDLYQGIPIGGYNVIIDKLFEGCDILTGVDYLEHREHYDSLGHTVVYTGTIDAFYGYCY
;
A
#
# COMPACT_ATOMS: atom_id res chain seq x y z
N MET A 1 31.17 14.12 20.32
CA MET A 1 30.27 13.36 19.41
C MET A 1 29.50 14.34 18.55
N LYS A 2 29.22 14.00 17.29
CA LYS A 2 28.36 14.82 16.42
C LYS A 2 26.95 14.80 17.01
N HIS A 3 26.31 15.96 17.12
CA HIS A 3 24.95 16.09 17.63
C HIS A 3 24.05 16.60 16.49
N TYR A 4 22.83 16.08 16.38
CA TYR A 4 21.91 16.36 15.29
C TYR A 4 20.67 17.11 15.78
N ASP A 5 20.00 17.85 14.91
CA ASP A 5 18.70 18.42 15.24
C ASP A 5 17.63 17.31 15.36
N TYR A 6 17.74 16.28 14.52
CA TYR A 6 16.78 15.16 14.50
C TYR A 6 17.47 13.81 14.39
N VAL A 7 16.99 12.83 15.14
CA VAL A 7 17.25 11.41 14.94
C VAL A 7 15.97 10.79 14.35
N LEU A 8 16.08 10.29 13.11
CA LEU A 8 14.97 9.68 12.38
C LEU A 8 15.09 8.16 12.51
N VAL A 9 14.12 7.53 13.15
CA VAL A 9 14.08 6.08 13.31
C VAL A 9 13.22 5.47 12.22
N GLY A 10 13.88 4.72 11.34
CA GLY A 10 13.33 4.23 10.08
C GLY A 10 13.70 5.10 8.89
N SER A 11 13.87 4.48 7.73
CA SER A 11 14.29 5.12 6.48
C SER A 11 13.24 5.02 5.37
N GLY A 12 11.97 4.88 5.75
CA GLY A 12 10.86 4.86 4.80
C GLY A 12 10.55 6.24 4.22
N LEU A 13 9.56 6.28 3.34
CA LEU A 13 9.18 7.51 2.62
C LEU A 13 8.79 8.68 3.55
N TYR A 14 8.12 8.39 4.69
CA TYR A 14 7.76 9.43 5.66
C TYR A 14 9.02 10.12 6.24
N ALA A 15 9.96 9.32 6.75
CA ALA A 15 11.22 9.84 7.28
C ALA A 15 12.04 10.57 6.21
N GLY A 16 12.04 10.07 4.98
CA GLY A 16 12.72 10.72 3.85
C GLY A 16 12.15 12.09 3.54
N VAL A 17 10.84 12.24 3.46
CA VAL A 17 10.17 13.53 3.26
C VAL A 17 10.45 14.48 4.43
N PHE A 18 10.40 13.98 5.66
CA PHE A 18 10.77 14.76 6.85
C PHE A 18 12.22 15.27 6.76
N ALA A 19 13.18 14.38 6.48
CA ALA A 19 14.58 14.72 6.33
C ALA A 19 14.81 15.79 5.26
N TRP A 20 14.13 15.66 4.13
CA TRP A 20 14.23 16.61 3.02
C TRP A 20 13.77 18.03 3.43
N TYR A 21 12.63 18.13 4.14
CA TYR A 21 12.15 19.42 4.66
C TYR A 21 13.04 19.97 5.79
N ALA A 22 13.53 19.10 6.69
CA ALA A 22 14.45 19.50 7.76
C ALA A 22 15.72 20.15 7.17
N LYS A 23 16.34 19.50 6.18
CA LYS A 23 17.53 20.03 5.48
C LYS A 23 17.27 21.36 4.80
N LYS A 24 16.12 21.54 4.15
CA LYS A 24 15.72 22.84 3.56
C LYS A 24 15.62 23.95 4.59
N ASN A 25 15.43 23.62 5.85
CA ASN A 25 15.43 24.57 6.96
C ASN A 25 16.76 24.59 7.74
N GLY A 26 17.86 24.12 7.12
CA GLY A 26 19.20 24.15 7.70
C GLY A 26 19.40 23.18 8.87
N LYS A 27 18.55 22.17 9.01
CA LYS A 27 18.57 21.17 10.08
C LYS A 27 19.35 19.92 9.69
N THR A 28 20.04 19.33 10.67
CA THR A 28 20.83 18.12 10.51
C THR A 28 20.04 16.89 10.96
N CYS A 29 20.16 15.78 10.23
CA CYS A 29 19.47 14.53 10.52
C CYS A 29 20.46 13.36 10.60
N LEU A 30 20.28 12.51 11.62
CA LEU A 30 20.80 11.15 11.67
C LEU A 30 19.65 10.19 11.39
N VAL A 31 19.81 9.27 10.45
CA VAL A 31 18.85 8.21 10.13
C VAL A 31 19.36 6.90 10.71
N VAL A 32 18.51 6.22 11.50
CA VAL A 32 18.79 4.90 12.09
C VAL A 32 17.80 3.89 11.51
N GLU A 33 18.30 2.95 10.73
CA GLU A 33 17.48 1.96 10.02
C GLU A 33 17.84 0.55 10.47
N LYS A 34 16.82 -0.23 10.82
CA LYS A 34 16.97 -1.63 11.29
C LYS A 34 17.42 -2.57 10.17
N ARG A 35 16.93 -2.35 8.94
CA ARG A 35 17.29 -3.15 7.77
C ARG A 35 18.69 -2.79 7.29
N ASP A 36 19.28 -3.65 6.47
CA ASP A 36 20.57 -3.45 5.81
C ASP A 36 20.53 -2.45 4.64
N HIS A 37 19.34 -1.92 4.33
CA HIS A 37 19.07 -0.97 3.25
C HIS A 37 18.09 0.12 3.69
N ILE A 38 18.11 1.27 3.04
CA ILE A 38 17.13 2.35 3.19
C ILE A 38 15.92 2.14 2.27
N GLY A 39 14.87 2.95 2.46
CA GLY A 39 13.67 2.97 1.60
C GLY A 39 12.44 2.29 2.21
N GLY A 40 12.61 1.61 3.34
CA GLY A 40 11.46 0.95 4.00
C GLY A 40 10.76 -0.03 3.04
N ASN A 41 9.44 0.04 2.98
CA ASN A 41 8.66 -0.91 2.17
C ASN A 41 8.66 -0.60 0.66
N ILE A 42 9.13 0.58 0.23
CA ILE A 42 9.24 0.92 -1.20
C ILE A 42 10.61 0.58 -1.80
N TYR A 43 11.50 -0.03 -1.01
CA TYR A 43 12.81 -0.45 -1.49
C TYR A 43 12.69 -1.43 -2.67
N CYS A 44 13.50 -1.17 -3.70
CA CYS A 44 13.60 -2.01 -4.89
C CYS A 44 14.99 -2.66 -4.95
N GLU A 45 15.02 -3.95 -5.24
CA GLU A 45 16.26 -4.65 -5.61
C GLU A 45 16.41 -4.63 -7.14
N ASP A 46 17.64 -4.40 -7.62
CA ASP A 46 17.93 -4.64 -9.02
C ASP A 46 18.32 -6.12 -9.18
N VAL A 47 17.52 -6.84 -9.95
CA VAL A 47 17.76 -8.25 -10.26
C VAL A 47 17.80 -8.37 -11.78
N GLU A 48 18.97 -8.57 -12.35
CA GLU A 48 19.20 -8.72 -13.79
C GLU A 48 18.61 -7.53 -14.62
N GLY A 49 18.70 -6.30 -14.07
CA GLY A 49 18.17 -5.09 -14.70
C GLY A 49 16.67 -4.89 -14.51
N ILE A 50 16.03 -5.66 -13.63
CA ILE A 50 14.63 -5.52 -13.26
C ILE A 50 14.54 -4.93 -11.85
N HIS A 51 13.81 -3.83 -11.68
CA HIS A 51 13.55 -3.23 -10.38
C HIS A 51 12.46 -4.02 -9.64
N VAL A 52 12.86 -4.98 -8.82
CA VAL A 52 11.97 -5.83 -8.03
C VAL A 52 11.53 -5.09 -6.77
N HIS A 53 10.23 -4.89 -6.60
CA HIS A 53 9.65 -4.33 -5.37
C HIS A 53 9.69 -5.40 -4.26
N LYS A 54 10.70 -5.35 -3.40
CA LYS A 54 11.00 -6.42 -2.42
C LYS A 54 9.88 -6.71 -1.45
N TYR A 55 9.12 -5.69 -1.06
CA TYR A 55 8.08 -5.78 -0.02
C TYR A 55 6.66 -5.66 -0.58
N GLY A 56 6.46 -6.03 -1.82
CA GLY A 56 5.19 -5.96 -2.52
C GLY A 56 5.11 -4.79 -3.51
N ALA A 57 4.21 -4.90 -4.46
CA ALA A 57 4.05 -3.90 -5.52
C ALA A 57 3.58 -2.55 -4.95
N HIS A 58 4.33 -1.51 -5.24
CA HIS A 58 3.99 -0.14 -4.90
C HIS A 58 3.83 0.66 -6.18
N ILE A 59 2.62 1.13 -6.44
CA ILE A 59 2.32 2.03 -7.54
C ILE A 59 1.97 3.39 -6.94
N PHE A 60 2.71 4.42 -7.29
CA PHE A 60 2.41 5.77 -6.83
C PHE A 60 1.15 6.28 -7.50
N HIS A 61 0.21 6.80 -6.72
CA HIS A 61 -1.00 7.43 -7.24
C HIS A 61 -1.46 8.56 -6.32
N THR A 62 -2.03 9.60 -6.90
CA THR A 62 -2.58 10.75 -6.17
C THR A 62 -3.44 11.61 -7.07
N SER A 63 -4.46 12.26 -6.51
CA SER A 63 -5.18 13.36 -7.16
C SER A 63 -4.65 14.73 -6.74
N ASN A 64 -3.70 14.79 -5.79
CA ASN A 64 -3.13 16.04 -5.32
C ASN A 64 -1.99 16.53 -6.24
N LYS A 65 -2.24 17.58 -7.00
CA LYS A 65 -1.28 18.16 -7.94
C LYS A 65 0.04 18.62 -7.28
N LYS A 66 0.00 19.09 -6.01
CA LYS A 66 1.21 19.51 -5.30
C LYS A 66 2.09 18.31 -4.95
N VAL A 67 1.46 17.21 -4.50
CA VAL A 67 2.17 15.96 -4.21
C VAL A 67 2.75 15.38 -5.49
N TRP A 68 1.98 15.34 -6.58
CA TRP A 68 2.47 14.89 -7.88
C TRP A 68 3.66 15.72 -8.38
N GLY A 69 3.57 17.05 -8.31
CA GLY A 69 4.68 17.95 -8.65
C GLY A 69 5.90 17.73 -7.79
N PHE A 70 5.71 17.49 -6.48
CA PHE A 70 6.82 17.22 -5.55
C PHE A 70 7.59 15.95 -5.93
N VAL A 71 6.90 14.83 -6.14
CA VAL A 71 7.57 13.56 -6.46
C VAL A 71 8.23 13.57 -7.85
N ASN A 72 7.64 14.31 -8.82
CA ASN A 72 8.25 14.48 -10.14
C ASN A 72 9.50 15.37 -10.14
N ASN A 73 9.74 16.18 -9.10
CA ASN A 73 11.04 16.85 -8.90
C ASN A 73 12.11 15.90 -8.37
N LEU A 74 11.71 14.78 -7.79
CA LEU A 74 12.63 13.76 -7.26
C LEU A 74 12.95 12.67 -8.29
N ALA A 75 11.99 12.25 -9.11
CA ALA A 75 12.20 11.24 -10.15
C ALA A 75 11.22 11.46 -11.30
N GLU A 76 11.58 11.00 -12.48
CA GLU A 76 10.66 10.88 -13.61
C GLU A 76 9.78 9.65 -13.40
N PHE A 77 8.47 9.78 -13.69
CA PHE A 77 7.52 8.69 -13.60
C PHE A 77 7.12 8.19 -14.99
N ASN A 78 7.01 6.88 -15.13
CA ASN A 78 6.42 6.28 -16.33
C ASN A 78 4.90 6.48 -16.35
N ARG A 79 4.27 6.02 -17.45
CA ARG A 79 2.81 6.08 -17.63
C ARG A 79 2.12 4.77 -17.21
N TYR A 80 2.66 4.07 -16.24
CA TYR A 80 2.07 2.82 -15.77
C TYR A 80 0.65 3.06 -15.23
N THR A 81 -0.31 2.33 -15.81
CA THR A 81 -1.69 2.30 -15.33
C THR A 81 -1.92 0.96 -14.64
N ASN A 82 -2.27 1.00 -13.37
CA ASN A 82 -2.51 -0.21 -12.59
C ASN A 82 -3.83 -0.86 -13.01
N SER A 83 -3.76 -1.98 -13.72
CA SER A 83 -4.90 -2.75 -14.21
C SER A 83 -4.73 -4.22 -13.82
N PRO A 84 -4.93 -4.58 -12.55
CA PRO A 84 -4.72 -5.93 -12.05
C PRO A 84 -5.69 -6.92 -12.71
N VAL A 85 -5.23 -8.16 -12.84
CA VAL A 85 -6.03 -9.28 -13.31
C VAL A 85 -5.98 -10.40 -12.28
N ALA A 86 -7.13 -10.85 -11.83
CA ALA A 86 -7.25 -11.99 -10.94
C ALA A 86 -7.34 -13.29 -11.75
N ASN A 87 -6.59 -14.32 -11.33
CA ASN A 87 -6.69 -15.66 -11.87
C ASN A 87 -7.42 -16.56 -10.87
N PHE A 88 -8.60 -17.01 -11.24
CA PHE A 88 -9.34 -18.00 -10.47
C PHE A 88 -9.41 -19.32 -11.26
N LYS A 89 -8.59 -20.29 -10.87
CA LYS A 89 -8.56 -21.64 -11.48
C LYS A 89 -8.40 -21.63 -13.02
N GLY A 90 -7.59 -20.69 -13.54
CA GLY A 90 -7.37 -20.51 -14.97
C GLY A 90 -8.31 -19.51 -15.65
N GLU A 91 -9.37 -19.07 -14.99
CA GLU A 91 -10.23 -17.98 -15.48
C GLU A 91 -9.65 -16.62 -15.08
N MET A 92 -9.48 -15.75 -16.05
CA MET A 92 -8.89 -14.41 -15.84
C MET A 92 -9.98 -13.36 -15.73
N TYR A 93 -9.97 -12.57 -14.64
CA TYR A 93 -10.94 -11.51 -14.38
C TYR A 93 -10.25 -10.16 -14.17
N ASN A 94 -10.78 -9.10 -14.77
CA ASN A 94 -10.28 -7.74 -14.56
C ASN A 94 -10.65 -7.22 -13.15
N MET A 95 -9.73 -6.43 -12.59
CA MET A 95 -9.93 -5.74 -11.33
C MET A 95 -9.75 -4.22 -11.54
N PRO A 96 -10.45 -3.36 -10.79
CA PRO A 96 -11.50 -3.64 -9.80
C PRO A 96 -12.73 -4.28 -10.45
N PHE A 97 -13.71 -4.71 -9.65
CA PHE A 97 -14.96 -5.27 -10.15
C PHE A 97 -15.67 -4.25 -11.03
N ASN A 98 -15.69 -4.50 -12.33
CA ASN A 98 -16.21 -3.59 -13.34
C ASN A 98 -16.96 -4.36 -14.43
N MET A 99 -17.46 -3.67 -15.45
CA MET A 99 -18.24 -4.31 -16.51
C MET A 99 -17.47 -5.39 -17.27
N ASN A 100 -16.11 -5.31 -17.39
CA ASN A 100 -15.33 -6.40 -17.98
C ASN A 100 -15.37 -7.66 -17.10
N THR A 101 -15.32 -7.49 -15.76
CA THR A 101 -15.47 -8.59 -14.80
C THR A 101 -16.83 -9.25 -14.94
N PHE A 102 -17.90 -8.44 -14.96
CA PHE A 102 -19.29 -8.93 -14.99
C PHE A 102 -19.64 -9.55 -16.34
N SER A 103 -19.20 -8.96 -17.45
CA SER A 103 -19.38 -9.51 -18.79
C SER A 103 -18.71 -10.88 -18.93
N LYS A 104 -17.48 -11.00 -18.40
CA LYS A 104 -16.76 -12.28 -18.38
C LYS A 104 -17.44 -13.33 -17.51
N MET A 105 -17.96 -12.92 -16.35
CA MET A 105 -18.56 -13.84 -15.37
C MET A 105 -19.97 -14.29 -15.74
N TRP A 106 -20.78 -13.36 -16.26
CA TRP A 106 -22.23 -13.59 -16.45
C TRP A 106 -22.70 -13.46 -17.90
N GLY A 107 -21.83 -13.10 -18.85
CA GLY A 107 -22.23 -12.92 -20.25
C GLY A 107 -23.12 -11.72 -20.51
N ILE A 108 -23.16 -10.75 -19.60
CA ILE A 108 -23.96 -9.52 -19.67
C ILE A 108 -23.18 -8.36 -20.27
N SER A 109 -23.89 -7.33 -20.74
CA SER A 109 -23.27 -6.18 -21.40
C SER A 109 -23.70 -4.81 -20.89
N THR A 110 -24.76 -4.77 -20.07
CA THR A 110 -25.29 -3.48 -19.56
C THR A 110 -25.13 -3.35 -18.04
N PRO A 111 -24.98 -2.11 -17.54
CA PRO A 111 -24.93 -1.83 -16.10
C PRO A 111 -26.15 -2.34 -15.33
N ASP A 112 -27.34 -2.29 -15.93
CA ASP A 112 -28.58 -2.68 -15.25
C ASP A 112 -28.69 -4.20 -15.09
N GLU A 113 -28.22 -4.98 -16.07
CA GLU A 113 -28.08 -6.44 -15.93
C GLU A 113 -27.10 -6.78 -14.81
N ALA A 114 -25.95 -6.07 -14.73
CA ALA A 114 -24.97 -6.29 -13.67
C ALA A 114 -25.54 -5.99 -12.27
N LYS A 115 -26.23 -4.87 -12.12
CA LYS A 115 -26.92 -4.51 -10.86
C LYS A 115 -27.94 -5.58 -10.48
N ALA A 116 -28.78 -6.02 -11.42
CA ALA A 116 -29.81 -7.04 -11.16
C ALA A 116 -29.19 -8.36 -10.70
N MET A 117 -28.09 -8.80 -11.32
CA MET A 117 -27.36 -10.01 -10.90
C MET A 117 -26.77 -9.88 -9.50
N ILE A 118 -26.14 -8.76 -9.18
CA ILE A 118 -25.58 -8.50 -7.86
C ILE A 118 -26.71 -8.48 -6.81
N GLU A 119 -27.76 -7.71 -7.02
CA GLU A 119 -28.87 -7.60 -6.06
C GLU A 119 -29.58 -8.96 -5.84
N LYS A 120 -29.75 -9.76 -6.87
CA LYS A 120 -30.29 -11.11 -6.74
C LYS A 120 -29.46 -11.99 -5.80
N GLN A 121 -28.13 -11.93 -5.92
CA GLN A 121 -27.21 -12.74 -5.11
C GLN A 121 -27.03 -12.18 -3.70
N LYS A 122 -27.04 -10.87 -3.52
CA LYS A 122 -27.01 -10.21 -2.21
C LYS A 122 -28.20 -10.58 -1.33
N ALA A 123 -29.36 -10.82 -1.92
CA ALA A 123 -30.59 -11.23 -1.21
C ALA A 123 -30.47 -12.57 -0.47
N GLU A 124 -29.39 -13.31 -0.67
CA GLU A 124 -29.08 -14.53 0.08
C GLU A 124 -28.79 -14.24 1.57
N VAL A 125 -28.13 -13.10 1.86
CA VAL A 125 -27.85 -12.68 3.24
C VAL A 125 -29.06 -11.92 3.80
N ARG A 126 -29.63 -12.46 4.89
CA ARG A 126 -30.78 -11.86 5.58
C ARG A 126 -30.34 -11.27 6.92
N GLY A 127 -30.64 -9.99 7.15
CA GLY A 127 -30.27 -9.30 8.39
C GLY A 127 -28.86 -8.72 8.37
N GLU A 128 -28.30 -8.46 9.55
CA GLU A 128 -26.93 -7.98 9.69
C GLU A 128 -25.92 -9.12 9.50
N PRO A 129 -24.89 -8.92 8.66
CA PRO A 129 -23.84 -9.92 8.46
C PRO A 129 -23.08 -10.22 9.76
N CYS A 130 -22.94 -11.50 10.10
CA CYS A 130 -22.26 -11.95 11.31
C CYS A 130 -20.74 -12.13 11.15
N ASN A 131 -20.28 -12.32 9.92
CA ASN A 131 -18.89 -12.59 9.60
C ASN A 131 -18.48 -11.95 8.25
N LEU A 132 -17.20 -12.06 7.89
CA LEU A 132 -16.66 -11.46 6.67
C LEU A 132 -17.29 -12.07 5.39
N GLU A 133 -17.58 -13.37 5.36
CA GLU A 133 -18.24 -14.01 4.21
C GLU A 133 -19.60 -13.38 3.95
N GLU A 134 -20.48 -13.35 4.95
CA GLU A 134 -21.80 -12.75 4.83
C GLU A 134 -21.72 -11.26 4.45
N GLN A 135 -20.79 -10.53 5.06
CA GLN A 135 -20.56 -9.13 4.72
C GLN A 135 -20.16 -8.96 3.25
N ALA A 136 -19.23 -9.75 2.75
CA ALA A 136 -18.80 -9.67 1.36
C ALA A 136 -19.94 -10.04 0.39
N ILE A 137 -20.68 -11.11 0.68
CA ILE A 137 -21.85 -11.51 -0.14
C ILE A 137 -22.91 -10.41 -0.15
N SER A 138 -23.17 -9.78 0.99
CA SER A 138 -24.11 -8.64 1.08
C SER A 138 -23.69 -7.42 0.27
N LEU A 139 -22.40 -7.30 -0.04
CA LEU A 139 -21.85 -6.18 -0.82
C LEU A 139 -21.82 -6.47 -2.32
N VAL A 140 -21.42 -7.68 -2.74
CA VAL A 140 -21.12 -7.96 -4.15
C VAL A 140 -21.81 -9.22 -4.69
N GLY A 141 -22.45 -10.02 -3.85
CA GLY A 141 -23.04 -11.30 -4.21
C GLY A 141 -22.07 -12.48 -4.11
N ARG A 142 -22.63 -13.70 -4.09
CA ARG A 142 -21.88 -14.93 -3.82
C ARG A 142 -20.80 -15.24 -4.86
N GLU A 143 -21.10 -15.16 -6.13
CA GLU A 143 -20.13 -15.56 -7.16
C GLU A 143 -18.88 -14.66 -7.18
N LEU A 144 -19.05 -13.35 -7.03
CA LEU A 144 -17.90 -12.42 -6.90
C LEU A 144 -17.12 -12.71 -5.65
N TYR A 145 -17.81 -12.96 -4.53
CA TYR A 145 -17.16 -13.33 -3.28
C TYR A 145 -16.32 -14.60 -3.44
N GLU A 146 -16.91 -15.70 -3.91
CA GLU A 146 -16.24 -17.00 -4.00
C GLU A 146 -15.06 -17.00 -4.97
N LYS A 147 -15.21 -16.36 -6.13
CA LYS A 147 -14.17 -16.36 -7.15
C LYS A 147 -13.04 -15.36 -6.88
N LEU A 148 -13.35 -14.17 -6.33
CA LEU A 148 -12.44 -13.04 -6.38
C LEU A 148 -12.11 -12.42 -5.01
N VAL A 149 -12.83 -12.77 -3.93
CA VAL A 149 -12.61 -12.24 -2.58
C VAL A 149 -12.11 -13.31 -1.64
N LYS A 150 -12.81 -14.43 -1.54
CA LYS A 150 -12.58 -15.48 -0.56
C LYS A 150 -11.12 -15.94 -0.50
N GLY A 151 -10.62 -16.50 -1.59
CA GLY A 151 -9.28 -17.10 -1.61
C GLY A 151 -8.15 -16.12 -1.31
N TYR A 152 -8.26 -14.87 -1.77
CA TYR A 152 -7.30 -13.83 -1.43
C TYR A 152 -7.36 -13.48 0.06
N THR A 153 -8.56 -13.32 0.61
CA THR A 153 -8.75 -12.95 2.02
C THR A 153 -8.26 -14.05 2.95
N GLU A 154 -8.64 -15.30 2.70
CA GLU A 154 -8.19 -16.44 3.50
C GLU A 154 -6.67 -16.62 3.47
N LYS A 155 -6.04 -16.42 2.30
CA LYS A 155 -4.58 -16.43 2.18
C LYS A 155 -3.92 -15.33 3.01
N GLN A 156 -4.48 -14.11 3.03
CA GLN A 156 -3.92 -12.97 3.76
C GLN A 156 -4.06 -13.13 5.28
N TRP A 157 -5.19 -13.66 5.74
CA TRP A 157 -5.49 -13.79 7.16
C TRP A 157 -5.10 -15.16 7.75
N GLY A 158 -4.85 -16.17 6.91
CA GLY A 158 -4.56 -17.54 7.35
C GLY A 158 -5.75 -18.21 8.07
N ARG A 159 -6.97 -17.73 7.83
CA ARG A 159 -8.22 -18.18 8.49
C ARG A 159 -9.38 -18.14 7.51
N ASP A 160 -10.39 -18.96 7.76
CA ASP A 160 -11.61 -18.96 6.97
C ASP A 160 -12.39 -17.63 7.11
N CYS A 161 -13.00 -17.17 6.00
CA CYS A 161 -13.78 -15.94 6.01
C CYS A 161 -14.96 -15.97 6.98
N THR A 162 -15.50 -17.13 7.29
CA THR A 162 -16.57 -17.32 8.29
C THR A 162 -16.12 -17.10 9.74
N GLU A 163 -14.81 -17.17 10.01
CA GLU A 163 -14.22 -16.91 11.31
C GLU A 163 -13.75 -15.45 11.49
N LEU A 164 -13.77 -14.68 10.42
CA LEU A 164 -13.30 -13.29 10.41
C LEU A 164 -14.46 -12.33 10.68
N PRO A 165 -14.26 -11.27 11.47
CA PRO A 165 -15.28 -10.28 11.75
C PRO A 165 -15.75 -9.53 10.49
N ALA A 166 -17.04 -9.24 10.40
CA ALA A 166 -17.66 -8.54 9.27
C ALA A 166 -17.03 -7.15 9.00
N PHE A 167 -16.60 -6.44 10.03
CA PHE A 167 -16.06 -5.08 9.91
C PHE A 167 -14.73 -4.99 9.13
N ILE A 168 -14.04 -6.11 8.88
CA ILE A 168 -12.80 -6.15 8.09
C ILE A 168 -13.07 -5.68 6.65
N ILE A 169 -14.22 -6.05 6.08
CA ILE A 169 -14.65 -5.57 4.76
C ILE A 169 -15.86 -4.64 4.93
N ARG A 170 -15.61 -3.34 4.99
CA ARG A 170 -16.70 -2.35 5.08
C ARG A 170 -17.30 -2.01 3.73
N ARG A 171 -16.54 -2.12 2.66
CA ARG A 171 -16.96 -1.85 1.28
C ARG A 171 -16.08 -2.62 0.30
N ILE A 172 -16.67 -3.03 -0.79
CA ILE A 172 -15.97 -3.55 -1.97
C ILE A 172 -16.36 -2.63 -3.13
N PRO A 173 -15.41 -1.94 -3.77
CA PRO A 173 -15.73 -1.03 -4.85
C PRO A 173 -16.22 -1.80 -6.07
N VAL A 174 -17.41 -1.42 -6.55
CA VAL A 174 -18.02 -1.94 -7.79
C VAL A 174 -18.19 -0.78 -8.75
N ARG A 175 -17.81 -0.97 -10.01
CA ARG A 175 -17.92 0.04 -11.07
C ARG A 175 -18.75 -0.51 -12.23
N TYR A 176 -19.72 0.27 -12.66
CA TYR A 176 -20.59 -0.07 -13.79
C TYR A 176 -20.07 0.58 -15.09
N THR A 177 -18.75 0.56 -15.28
CA THR A 177 -18.04 1.06 -16.46
C THR A 177 -17.06 0.00 -16.94
N TYR A 178 -16.55 0.12 -18.16
CA TYR A 178 -15.53 -0.75 -18.73
C TYR A 178 -14.09 -0.27 -18.47
N ASP A 179 -13.90 0.57 -17.43
CA ASP A 179 -12.59 1.09 -17.05
C ASP A 179 -11.86 0.10 -16.13
N ASN A 180 -10.70 -0.39 -16.58
CA ASN A 180 -9.83 -1.29 -15.83
C ASN A 180 -8.79 -0.58 -14.96
N ASN A 181 -8.75 0.74 -14.96
CA ASN A 181 -7.85 1.47 -14.08
C ASN A 181 -8.24 1.23 -12.61
N TYR A 182 -7.33 0.63 -11.83
CA TYR A 182 -7.61 0.29 -10.44
C TYR A 182 -7.83 1.53 -9.57
N PHE A 183 -7.05 2.58 -9.79
CA PHE A 183 -7.14 3.82 -9.02
C PHE A 183 -8.10 4.82 -9.66
N ASN A 184 -8.73 5.66 -8.81
CA ASN A 184 -9.56 6.78 -9.24
C ASN A 184 -8.76 8.11 -9.29
N ASP A 185 -7.46 8.05 -8.94
CA ASP A 185 -6.60 9.22 -8.90
C ASP A 185 -6.23 9.73 -10.29
N LEU A 186 -6.04 11.06 -10.39
CA LEU A 186 -5.69 11.72 -11.65
C LEU A 186 -4.28 11.39 -12.14
N TYR A 187 -3.37 11.06 -11.21
CA TYR A 187 -1.98 10.78 -11.48
C TYR A 187 -1.60 9.42 -10.93
N GLN A 188 -0.87 8.64 -11.70
CA GLN A 188 -0.29 7.40 -11.26
C GLN A 188 0.94 7.05 -12.10
N GLY A 189 1.82 6.21 -11.57
CA GLY A 189 3.01 5.74 -12.26
C GLY A 189 3.99 5.06 -11.32
N ILE A 190 5.07 4.57 -11.90
CA ILE A 190 6.21 4.01 -11.19
C ILE A 190 7.44 4.85 -11.56
N PRO A 191 8.30 5.23 -10.60
CA PRO A 191 9.48 6.02 -10.90
C PRO A 191 10.44 5.23 -11.80
N ILE A 192 10.94 5.89 -12.84
CA ILE A 192 11.96 5.33 -13.72
C ILE A 192 13.26 5.19 -12.91
N GLY A 193 13.87 4.02 -12.95
CA GLY A 193 15.01 3.68 -12.09
C GLY A 193 14.63 3.15 -10.71
N GLY A 194 13.34 2.88 -10.46
CA GLY A 194 12.83 2.34 -9.21
C GLY A 194 12.68 3.40 -8.11
N TYR A 195 12.07 3.03 -6.99
CA TYR A 195 11.82 3.96 -5.88
C TYR A 195 13.09 4.41 -5.15
N ASN A 196 14.17 3.65 -5.25
CA ASN A 196 15.44 4.00 -4.60
C ASN A 196 15.93 5.38 -5.03
N VAL A 197 15.73 5.77 -6.29
CA VAL A 197 16.10 7.12 -6.80
C VAL A 197 15.43 8.25 -5.99
N ILE A 198 14.17 8.05 -5.58
CA ILE A 198 13.46 9.02 -4.74
C ILE A 198 14.04 9.04 -3.33
N ILE A 199 14.30 7.86 -2.76
CA ILE A 199 14.82 7.71 -1.39
C ILE A 199 16.21 8.31 -1.27
N ASP A 200 17.10 8.06 -2.24
CA ASP A 200 18.45 8.60 -2.26
C ASP A 200 18.45 10.14 -2.25
N LYS A 201 17.59 10.76 -3.07
CA LYS A 201 17.42 12.22 -3.09
C LYS A 201 16.83 12.78 -1.80
N LEU A 202 15.87 12.07 -1.19
CA LEU A 202 15.26 12.51 0.05
C LEU A 202 16.27 12.52 1.21
N PHE A 203 17.13 11.52 1.27
CA PHE A 203 18.15 11.41 2.34
C PHE A 203 19.53 11.98 1.96
N GLU A 204 19.69 12.54 0.78
CA GLU A 204 20.96 13.17 0.37
C GLU A 204 21.48 14.13 1.45
N GLY A 205 22.74 13.95 1.89
CA GLY A 205 23.37 14.77 2.94
C GLY A 205 22.93 14.46 4.37
N CYS A 206 22.16 13.41 4.62
CA CYS A 206 21.94 12.85 5.95
C CYS A 206 23.05 11.84 6.31
N ASP A 207 23.36 11.73 7.59
CA ASP A 207 24.12 10.59 8.07
C ASP A 207 23.17 9.40 8.27
N ILE A 208 23.55 8.22 7.79
CA ILE A 208 22.67 7.04 7.79
C ILE A 208 23.40 5.85 8.41
N LEU A 209 22.75 5.19 9.35
CA LEU A 209 23.17 3.93 9.96
C LEU A 209 22.14 2.86 9.59
N THR A 210 22.57 1.84 8.87
CA THR A 210 21.75 0.66 8.52
C THR A 210 22.16 -0.54 9.37
N GLY A 211 21.29 -1.55 9.47
CA GLY A 211 21.51 -2.75 10.29
C GLY A 211 21.46 -2.46 11.80
N VAL A 212 20.80 -1.39 12.21
CA VAL A 212 20.79 -0.93 13.60
C VAL A 212 19.35 -0.85 14.13
N ASP A 213 19.05 -1.62 15.16
CA ASP A 213 17.80 -1.51 15.87
C ASP A 213 17.87 -0.40 16.93
N TYR A 214 17.16 0.70 16.67
CA TYR A 214 17.06 1.82 17.61
C TYR A 214 16.56 1.39 18.99
N LEU A 215 15.58 0.48 19.07
CA LEU A 215 14.97 0.10 20.33
C LEU A 215 15.92 -0.68 21.26
N GLU A 216 16.93 -1.37 20.71
CA GLU A 216 17.97 -2.04 21.49
C GLU A 216 18.98 -1.07 22.12
N HIS A 217 19.13 0.12 21.52
CA HIS A 217 20.12 1.12 21.96
C HIS A 217 19.51 2.52 22.10
N ARG A 218 18.25 2.59 22.54
CA ARG A 218 17.43 3.79 22.55
C ARG A 218 18.12 4.99 23.26
N GLU A 219 18.62 4.80 24.47
CA GLU A 219 19.28 5.87 25.26
C GLU A 219 20.47 6.47 24.52
N HIS A 220 21.25 5.63 23.81
CA HIS A 220 22.37 6.09 23.01
C HIS A 220 21.90 7.01 21.88
N TYR A 221 20.93 6.57 21.07
CA TYR A 221 20.46 7.37 19.92
C TYR A 221 19.67 8.59 20.34
N ASP A 222 18.92 8.54 21.45
CA ASP A 222 18.24 9.70 22.03
C ASP A 222 19.24 10.79 22.43
N SER A 223 20.43 10.42 22.90
CA SER A 223 21.49 11.38 23.28
C SER A 223 22.18 12.07 22.08
N LEU A 224 21.97 11.58 20.85
CA LEU A 224 22.61 12.11 19.66
C LEU A 224 21.83 13.24 18.95
N GLY A 225 20.59 13.50 19.36
CA GLY A 225 19.78 14.54 18.75
C GLY A 225 18.84 15.26 19.71
N HIS A 226 18.37 16.43 19.28
CA HIS A 226 17.38 17.20 20.05
C HIS A 226 16.00 16.57 20.05
N THR A 227 15.61 15.95 18.95
CA THR A 227 14.28 15.37 18.78
C THR A 227 14.38 14.04 18.02
N VAL A 228 13.70 13.02 18.53
CA VAL A 228 13.56 11.73 17.86
C VAL A 228 12.23 11.70 17.09
N VAL A 229 12.28 11.31 15.83
CA VAL A 229 11.12 11.06 14.97
C VAL A 229 11.05 9.56 14.73
N TYR A 230 10.20 8.89 15.48
CA TYR A 230 10.02 7.44 15.39
C TYR A 230 8.95 7.10 14.35
N THR A 231 9.31 6.31 13.34
CA THR A 231 8.42 5.90 12.24
C THR A 231 8.08 4.40 12.26
N GLY A 232 8.48 3.70 13.31
CA GLY A 232 8.08 2.31 13.55
C GLY A 232 6.67 2.19 14.13
N THR A 233 6.30 0.98 14.54
CA THR A 233 4.99 0.74 15.14
C THR A 233 4.95 1.26 16.59
N ILE A 234 3.82 1.85 16.99
CA ILE A 234 3.70 2.47 18.32
C ILE A 234 3.74 1.45 19.46
N ASP A 235 3.21 0.25 19.22
CA ASP A 235 3.26 -0.87 20.15
C ASP A 235 4.70 -1.33 20.43
N ALA A 236 5.54 -1.44 19.39
CA ALA A 236 6.97 -1.74 19.55
C ALA A 236 7.69 -0.64 20.35
N PHE A 237 7.36 0.64 20.12
CA PHE A 237 7.95 1.75 20.86
C PHE A 237 7.67 1.66 22.37
N TYR A 238 6.52 1.14 22.77
CA TYR A 238 6.12 0.90 24.14
C TYR A 238 6.33 -0.55 24.62
N GLY A 239 7.14 -1.35 23.92
CA GLY A 239 7.50 -2.70 24.34
C GLY A 239 6.35 -3.70 24.30
N TYR A 240 5.36 -3.47 23.41
CA TYR A 240 4.16 -4.32 23.27
C TYR A 240 3.35 -4.45 24.57
N CYS A 241 3.28 -3.36 25.34
CA CYS A 241 2.57 -3.34 26.65
C CYS A 241 1.04 -3.16 26.53
N TYR A 242 0.48 -3.10 25.32
CA TYR A 242 -0.94 -2.81 25.05
C TYR A 242 -1.57 -3.89 24.19
#